data_6652dce338b5f0f3bf9cbc4aba0b17e7
#
_entry.id   6652dce338b5f0f3bf9cbc4aba0b17e7
#
_cell.length_a   1.000
_cell.length_b   1.000
_cell.length_c   1.000
_cell.angle_alpha   90.00
_cell.angle_beta   90.00
_cell.angle_gamma   90.00
#
_symmetry.space_group_name_H-M   'P 1'
#
loop_
_entity.id
_entity.type
_entity.pdbx_description
1 polymer ?
#
loop_
_entity_poly.entity_id
_entity_poly.type
_entity_poly.pdbx_seq_one_letter_code
_entity_poly.pdbx_strand_id
1 'polypeptide(L)'
;MAKYKVSKRIEVAGCHCLNLPYESKCVNPHGHNWIILVNIEGEQLDPQGMLIDFTHIKRVVNRLDHANVNEVVGPKINPTAENIAEWIANQVQETISTKWHEYAIQEARANEPHGSVSEIEEDAHEMGQFWSIPQVTLITVQESEGNVACYTP
;
A
#
# COMPACT_ATOMS: atom_id res chain seq x y z
N MET A 1 -9.21 1.25 23.56
CA MET A 1 -9.14 0.04 22.78
C MET A 1 -7.68 -0.23 22.42
N ALA A 2 -7.28 -1.50 22.25
CA ALA A 2 -5.93 -1.83 21.82
C ALA A 2 -5.71 -1.28 20.41
N LYS A 3 -4.53 -0.75 20.13
CA LYS A 3 -4.15 -0.25 18.81
C LYS A 3 -2.89 -0.96 18.36
N TYR A 4 -2.99 -1.63 17.22
CA TYR A 4 -1.87 -2.33 16.62
C TYR A 4 -1.17 -1.45 15.60
N LYS A 5 0.13 -1.58 15.53
CA LYS A 5 0.96 -0.90 14.54
C LYS A 5 1.96 -1.89 13.96
N VAL A 6 2.02 -1.96 12.65
CA VAL A 6 2.99 -2.77 11.92
C VAL A 6 3.82 -1.90 10.99
N SER A 7 5.07 -2.30 10.80
CA SER A 7 6.00 -1.63 9.90
C SER A 7 6.69 -2.66 9.01
N LYS A 8 6.74 -2.40 7.71
CA LYS A 8 7.46 -3.23 6.74
C LYS A 8 8.51 -2.42 6.02
N ARG A 9 9.79 -2.80 6.18
CA ARG A 9 10.93 -2.25 5.41
C ARG A 9 11.19 -3.14 4.20
N ILE A 10 11.30 -2.50 3.03
CA ILE A 10 11.59 -3.16 1.76
C ILE A 10 12.62 -2.32 1.03
N GLU A 11 13.59 -2.98 0.39
CA GLU A 11 14.54 -2.34 -0.51
C GLU A 11 14.25 -2.78 -1.94
N VAL A 12 14.20 -1.81 -2.87
CA VAL A 12 13.97 -2.04 -4.29
C VAL A 12 14.97 -1.25 -5.12
N ALA A 13 15.45 -1.84 -6.20
CA ALA A 13 16.31 -1.20 -7.19
C ALA A 13 15.49 -0.87 -8.43
N GLY A 14 15.53 0.36 -8.89
CA GLY A 14 14.81 0.76 -10.11
C GLY A 14 15.40 1.99 -10.74
N CYS A 15 14.88 2.38 -11.90
CA CYS A 15 15.27 3.59 -12.58
C CYS A 15 14.09 4.53 -12.78
N HIS A 16 14.38 5.83 -12.83
CA HIS A 16 13.41 6.86 -13.15
C HIS A 16 14.07 8.03 -13.87
N CYS A 17 13.24 8.93 -14.39
CA CYS A 17 13.63 10.28 -14.78
C CYS A 17 12.54 11.26 -14.37
N LEU A 18 12.94 12.47 -14.03
CA LEU A 18 12.03 13.52 -13.57
C LEU A 18 11.69 14.50 -14.69
N ASN A 19 10.44 14.93 -14.73
CA ASN A 19 10.03 16.04 -15.57
C ASN A 19 10.19 17.33 -14.77
N LEU A 20 11.18 18.15 -15.12
CA LEU A 20 11.54 19.37 -14.41
C LEU A 20 11.58 20.57 -15.39
N PRO A 21 11.11 21.76 -14.97
CA PRO A 21 11.13 22.98 -15.79
C PRO A 21 12.51 23.70 -15.77
N TYR A 22 13.53 23.06 -15.20
CA TYR A 22 14.89 23.60 -15.07
C TYR A 22 15.91 22.51 -15.40
N GLU A 23 17.14 22.92 -15.68
CA GLU A 23 18.25 22.02 -16.00
C GLU A 23 18.68 21.22 -14.76
N SER A 24 18.66 19.90 -14.91
CA SER A 24 19.03 18.94 -13.85
C SER A 24 19.48 17.62 -14.44
N LYS A 25 20.42 16.95 -13.78
CA LYS A 25 20.82 15.58 -14.13
C LYS A 25 19.65 14.59 -13.98
N CYS A 26 18.68 14.89 -13.12
CA CYS A 26 17.53 14.02 -12.83
C CYS A 26 16.52 13.93 -13.99
N VAL A 27 16.63 14.79 -15.02
CA VAL A 27 15.82 14.65 -16.25
C VAL A 27 16.28 13.48 -17.12
N ASN A 28 17.50 13.00 -16.92
CA ASN A 28 18.00 11.80 -17.59
C ASN A 28 17.65 10.55 -16.79
N PRO A 29 17.44 9.40 -17.43
CA PRO A 29 17.25 8.14 -16.73
C PRO A 29 18.42 7.84 -15.79
N HIS A 30 18.10 7.56 -14.54
CA HIS A 30 19.07 7.19 -13.50
C HIS A 30 18.43 6.23 -12.50
N GLY A 31 19.25 5.52 -11.76
CA GLY A 31 18.80 4.47 -10.84
C GLY A 31 19.13 4.73 -9.39
N HIS A 32 18.31 4.19 -8.53
CA HIS A 32 18.49 4.19 -7.08
C HIS A 32 18.16 2.83 -6.47
N ASN A 33 18.70 2.59 -5.28
CA ASN A 33 18.23 1.57 -4.36
C ASN A 33 17.38 2.25 -3.29
N TRP A 34 16.05 2.31 -3.54
CA TRP A 34 15.13 2.92 -2.57
C TRP A 34 14.92 2.02 -1.37
N ILE A 35 15.01 2.61 -0.18
CA ILE A 35 14.58 1.97 1.06
C ILE A 35 13.20 2.52 1.39
N ILE A 36 12.21 1.65 1.40
CA ILE A 36 10.81 1.98 1.60
C ILE A 36 10.36 1.41 2.94
N LEU A 37 9.76 2.26 3.79
CA LEU A 37 9.13 1.86 5.03
C LEU A 37 7.64 2.14 4.96
N VAL A 38 6.83 1.11 5.13
CA VAL A 38 5.36 1.20 5.14
C VAL A 38 4.89 0.98 6.57
N ASN A 39 4.15 1.95 7.12
CA ASN A 39 3.55 1.87 8.46
C ASN A 39 2.03 1.81 8.33
N ILE A 40 1.41 0.88 9.06
CA ILE A 40 -0.02 0.62 9.07
C ILE A 40 -0.48 0.51 10.52
N GLU A 41 -1.62 1.11 10.84
CA GLU A 41 -2.25 1.05 12.14
C GLU A 41 -3.71 0.57 12.03
N GLY A 42 -4.18 -0.12 13.07
CA GLY A 42 -5.57 -0.56 13.17
C GLY A 42 -5.92 -1.04 14.58
N GLU A 43 -7.19 -1.18 14.84
CA GLU A 43 -7.72 -1.56 16.16
C GLU A 43 -8.18 -3.03 16.19
N GLN A 44 -8.41 -3.61 15.02
CA GLN A 44 -8.84 -5.00 14.84
C GLN A 44 -7.81 -5.79 14.05
N LEU A 45 -7.77 -7.08 14.31
CA LEU A 45 -6.98 -8.04 13.54
C LEU A 45 -7.93 -8.90 12.70
N ASP A 46 -7.42 -9.41 11.59
CA ASP A 46 -8.13 -10.40 10.79
C ASP A 46 -8.31 -11.72 11.52
N PRO A 47 -9.07 -12.70 10.99
CA PRO A 47 -9.27 -14.00 11.63
C PRO A 47 -7.98 -14.79 11.90
N GLN A 48 -6.87 -14.43 11.25
CA GLN A 48 -5.55 -15.04 11.45
C GLN A 48 -4.70 -14.29 12.49
N GLY A 49 -5.21 -13.18 13.04
CA GLY A 49 -4.52 -12.36 14.03
C GLY A 49 -3.55 -11.34 13.42
N MET A 50 -3.76 -10.87 12.19
CA MET A 50 -2.92 -9.90 11.50
C MET A 50 -3.70 -8.63 11.15
N LEU A 51 -3.02 -7.47 11.11
CA LEU A 51 -3.56 -6.27 10.46
C LEU A 51 -3.60 -6.43 8.94
N ILE A 52 -2.53 -7.00 8.41
CA ILE A 52 -2.34 -7.36 7.01
C ILE A 52 -1.15 -8.33 6.89
N ASP A 53 -1.25 -9.31 6.00
CA ASP A 53 -0.10 -10.12 5.64
C ASP A 53 0.96 -9.24 4.93
N PHE A 54 2.18 -9.25 5.46
CA PHE A 54 3.31 -8.50 4.89
C PHE A 54 3.63 -8.86 3.44
N THR A 55 3.21 -10.03 2.96
CA THR A 55 3.39 -10.43 1.56
C THR A 55 2.58 -9.56 0.61
N HIS A 56 1.42 -9.06 1.03
CA HIS A 56 0.62 -8.13 0.24
C HIS A 56 1.32 -6.79 0.08
N ILE A 57 1.89 -6.23 1.14
CA ILE A 57 2.68 -5.00 1.11
C ILE A 57 3.89 -5.18 0.18
N LYS A 58 4.62 -6.29 0.36
CA LYS A 58 5.78 -6.62 -0.47
C LYS A 58 5.41 -6.70 -1.96
N ARG A 59 4.27 -7.31 -2.30
CA ARG A 59 3.81 -7.42 -3.69
C ARG A 59 3.56 -6.06 -4.34
N VAL A 60 3.00 -5.12 -3.61
CA VAL A 60 2.79 -3.74 -4.09
C VAL A 60 4.13 -3.05 -4.35
N VAL A 61 5.01 -3.02 -3.35
CA VAL A 61 6.28 -2.31 -3.41
C VAL A 61 7.24 -2.93 -4.44
N ASN A 62 7.25 -4.25 -4.57
CA ASN A 62 8.10 -4.96 -5.54
C ASN A 62 7.72 -4.68 -7.01
N ARG A 63 6.60 -4.01 -7.29
CA ARG A 63 6.32 -3.51 -8.65
C ARG A 63 7.34 -2.47 -9.11
N LEU A 64 8.01 -1.81 -8.18
CA LEU A 64 9.08 -0.84 -8.45
C LEU A 64 10.45 -1.50 -8.62
N ASP A 65 10.59 -2.79 -8.21
CA ASP A 65 11.86 -3.49 -8.21
C ASP A 65 12.26 -3.91 -9.62
N HIS A 66 13.50 -3.60 -10.02
CA HIS A 66 14.04 -3.83 -11.38
C HIS A 66 13.15 -3.24 -12.50
N ALA A 67 12.48 -2.12 -12.23
CA ALA A 67 11.51 -1.52 -13.12
C ALA A 67 11.88 -0.07 -13.51
N ASN A 68 11.27 0.39 -14.60
CA ASN A 68 11.16 1.81 -14.91
C ASN A 68 9.97 2.39 -14.11
N VAL A 69 10.27 3.13 -13.05
CA VAL A 69 9.26 3.66 -12.12
C VAL A 69 8.27 4.60 -12.84
N ASN A 70 8.71 5.36 -13.86
CA ASN A 70 7.81 6.20 -14.66
C ASN A 70 6.68 5.40 -15.31
N GLU A 71 6.95 4.16 -15.74
CA GLU A 71 5.94 3.28 -16.33
C GLU A 71 5.02 2.68 -15.25
N VAL A 72 5.57 2.34 -14.08
CA VAL A 72 4.82 1.71 -12.98
C VAL A 72 3.82 2.69 -12.37
N VAL A 73 4.24 3.92 -12.07
CA VAL A 73 3.35 4.94 -11.47
C VAL A 73 2.43 5.59 -12.50
N GLY A 74 2.80 5.49 -13.79
CA GLY A 74 2.03 5.99 -14.91
C GLY A 74 2.39 7.41 -15.36
N PRO A 75 1.97 7.80 -16.58
CA PRO A 75 2.46 8.98 -17.27
C PRO A 75 2.01 10.32 -16.66
N LYS A 76 1.06 10.30 -15.74
CA LYS A 76 0.55 11.51 -15.07
C LYS A 76 1.31 11.86 -13.80
N ILE A 77 2.16 10.95 -13.30
CA ILE A 77 2.89 11.12 -12.05
C ILE A 77 4.37 11.35 -12.38
N ASN A 78 4.91 12.50 -11.96
CA ASN A 78 6.35 12.72 -11.96
C ASN A 78 6.96 11.94 -10.78
N PRO A 79 7.80 10.90 -10.99
CA PRO A 79 8.20 9.96 -9.95
C PRO A 79 9.28 10.51 -9.01
N THR A 80 8.99 11.63 -8.35
CA THR A 80 9.78 12.10 -7.21
C THR A 80 9.58 11.16 -6.02
N ALA A 81 10.45 11.19 -5.04
CA ALA A 81 10.35 10.36 -3.84
C ALA A 81 9.02 10.60 -3.09
N GLU A 82 8.53 11.85 -3.08
CA GLU A 82 7.23 12.22 -2.49
C GLU A 82 6.06 11.58 -3.23
N ASN A 83 6.03 11.68 -4.55
CA ASN A 83 4.96 11.10 -5.37
C ASN A 83 5.01 9.56 -5.37
N ILE A 84 6.19 8.96 -5.29
CA ILE A 84 6.35 7.52 -5.09
C ILE A 84 5.77 7.12 -3.74
N ALA A 85 6.02 7.87 -2.67
CA ALA A 85 5.49 7.60 -1.35
C ALA A 85 3.95 7.66 -1.32
N GLU A 86 3.35 8.67 -1.94
CA GLU A 86 1.90 8.80 -2.09
C GLU A 86 1.32 7.65 -2.92
N TRP A 87 1.94 7.31 -4.05
CA TRP A 87 1.52 6.19 -4.88
C TRP A 87 1.52 4.87 -4.11
N ILE A 88 2.59 4.59 -3.35
CA ILE A 88 2.68 3.40 -2.50
C ILE A 88 1.55 3.39 -1.46
N ALA A 89 1.29 4.52 -0.77
CA ALA A 89 0.25 4.63 0.22
C ALA A 89 -1.12 4.25 -0.35
N ASN A 90 -1.46 4.81 -1.52
CA ASN A 90 -2.73 4.55 -2.20
C ASN A 90 -2.86 3.08 -2.62
N GLN A 91 -1.82 2.48 -3.21
CA GLN A 91 -1.85 1.08 -3.65
C GLN A 91 -1.89 0.10 -2.47
N VAL A 92 -1.19 0.39 -1.38
CA VAL A 92 -1.23 -0.44 -0.16
C VAL A 92 -2.59 -0.32 0.50
N GLN A 93 -3.16 0.89 0.62
CA GLN A 93 -4.48 1.10 1.22
C GLN A 93 -5.59 0.39 0.42
N GLU A 94 -5.57 0.47 -0.89
CA GLU A 94 -6.49 -0.27 -1.77
C GLU A 94 -6.39 -1.78 -1.54
N THR A 95 -5.16 -2.30 -1.42
CA THR A 95 -4.91 -3.72 -1.14
C THR A 95 -5.46 -4.13 0.21
N ILE A 96 -5.27 -3.32 1.27
CA ILE A 96 -5.81 -3.56 2.60
C ILE A 96 -7.34 -3.61 2.54
N SER A 97 -7.97 -2.61 1.94
CA SER A 97 -9.43 -2.51 1.83
C SER A 97 -10.03 -3.72 1.10
N THR A 98 -9.40 -4.14 0.01
CA THR A 98 -9.82 -5.34 -0.75
C THR A 98 -9.73 -6.59 0.11
N LYS A 99 -8.62 -6.78 0.84
CA LYS A 99 -8.44 -7.98 1.69
C LYS A 99 -9.42 -8.02 2.86
N TRP A 100 -9.67 -6.91 3.49
CA TRP A 100 -10.65 -6.83 4.57
C TRP A 100 -12.08 -7.08 4.07
N HIS A 101 -12.42 -6.63 2.88
CA HIS A 101 -13.70 -6.98 2.26
C HIS A 101 -13.80 -8.48 1.94
N GLU A 102 -12.73 -9.11 1.43
CA GLU A 102 -12.68 -10.57 1.23
C GLU A 102 -12.90 -11.33 2.54
N TYR A 103 -12.33 -10.88 3.68
CA TYR A 103 -12.55 -11.48 5.00
C TYR A 103 -13.99 -11.32 5.46
N ALA A 104 -14.62 -10.15 5.25
CA ALA A 104 -16.04 -9.96 5.59
C ALA A 104 -16.95 -10.93 4.83
N ILE A 105 -16.70 -11.13 3.53
CA ILE A 105 -17.43 -12.09 2.71
C ILE A 105 -17.23 -13.53 3.25
N GLN A 106 -16.00 -13.90 3.62
CA GLN A 106 -15.73 -15.24 4.14
C GLN A 106 -16.45 -15.49 5.47
N GLU A 107 -16.50 -14.50 6.35
CA GLU A 107 -17.18 -14.58 7.64
C GLU A 107 -18.71 -14.63 7.46
N ALA A 108 -19.28 -13.82 6.57
CA ALA A 108 -20.69 -13.87 6.23
C ALA A 108 -21.10 -15.26 5.70
N ARG A 109 -20.29 -15.84 4.81
CA ARG A 109 -20.50 -17.21 4.30
C ARG A 109 -20.41 -18.29 5.37
N ALA A 110 -19.55 -18.12 6.36
CA ALA A 110 -19.43 -19.07 7.47
C ALA A 110 -20.66 -19.05 8.38
N ASN A 111 -21.28 -17.87 8.54
CA ASN A 111 -22.48 -17.68 9.34
C ASN A 111 -23.76 -18.13 8.59
N GLU A 112 -23.82 -17.92 7.26
CA GLU A 112 -24.95 -18.31 6.41
C GLU A 112 -24.51 -19.16 5.20
N PRO A 113 -24.16 -20.45 5.41
CA PRO A 113 -23.59 -21.28 4.35
C PRO A 113 -24.55 -21.60 3.19
N HIS A 114 -25.85 -21.32 3.35
CA HIS A 114 -26.90 -21.55 2.36
C HIS A 114 -27.52 -20.27 1.82
N GLY A 115 -27.01 -19.09 2.23
CA GLY A 115 -27.45 -17.79 1.73
C GLY A 115 -27.17 -17.61 0.23
N SER A 116 -28.02 -16.85 -0.46
CA SER A 116 -27.75 -16.44 -1.83
C SER A 116 -26.52 -15.49 -1.89
N VAL A 117 -25.91 -15.37 -3.06
CA VAL A 117 -24.75 -14.46 -3.24
C VAL A 117 -25.09 -13.03 -2.83
N SER A 118 -26.30 -12.54 -3.16
CA SER A 118 -26.74 -11.19 -2.81
C SER A 118 -26.93 -10.98 -1.31
N GLU A 119 -27.47 -11.95 -0.60
CA GLU A 119 -27.61 -11.91 0.87
C GLU A 119 -26.25 -11.89 1.55
N ILE A 120 -25.33 -12.76 1.10
CA ILE A 120 -23.95 -12.80 1.63
C ILE A 120 -23.20 -11.49 1.38
N GLU A 121 -23.36 -10.85 0.21
CA GLU A 121 -22.74 -9.57 -0.11
C GLU A 121 -23.34 -8.42 0.72
N GLU A 122 -24.64 -8.44 0.99
CA GLU A 122 -25.32 -7.47 1.85
C GLU A 122 -24.86 -7.59 3.30
N ASP A 123 -24.82 -8.80 3.86
CA ASP A 123 -24.31 -9.08 5.19
C ASP A 123 -22.83 -8.70 5.32
N ALA A 124 -22.01 -9.03 4.31
CA ALA A 124 -20.60 -8.66 4.29
C ALA A 124 -20.42 -7.13 4.23
N HIS A 125 -21.30 -6.42 3.53
CA HIS A 125 -21.29 -4.96 3.48
C HIS A 125 -21.66 -4.35 4.84
N GLU A 126 -22.69 -4.86 5.50
CA GLU A 126 -23.07 -4.43 6.84
C GLU A 126 -21.95 -4.72 7.86
N MET A 127 -21.39 -5.95 7.86
CA MET A 127 -20.23 -6.30 8.68
C MET A 127 -19.02 -5.40 8.40
N GLY A 128 -18.75 -5.08 7.15
CA GLY A 128 -17.66 -4.19 6.74
C GLY A 128 -17.80 -2.77 7.28
N GLN A 129 -19.01 -2.29 7.57
CA GLN A 129 -19.24 -0.99 8.24
C GLN A 129 -18.84 -1.02 9.73
N PHE A 130 -18.87 -2.19 10.38
CA PHE A 130 -18.45 -2.36 11.78
C PHE A 130 -16.95 -2.66 11.91
N TRP A 131 -16.28 -3.02 10.83
CA TRP A 131 -14.85 -3.32 10.86
C TRP A 131 -14.02 -2.05 10.67
N SER A 132 -13.14 -1.80 11.63
CA SER A 132 -12.16 -0.74 11.54
C SER A 132 -11.02 -1.19 10.62
N ILE A 133 -11.17 -0.93 9.30
CA ILE A 133 -10.16 -1.25 8.30
C ILE A 133 -8.83 -0.58 8.67
N PRO A 134 -7.71 -1.32 8.74
CA PRO A 134 -6.41 -0.74 9.02
C PRO A 134 -6.03 0.33 8.00
N GLN A 135 -5.33 1.35 8.48
CA GLN A 135 -4.94 2.50 7.68
C GLN A 135 -3.42 2.59 7.52
N VAL A 136 -2.99 2.91 6.31
CA VAL A 136 -1.63 3.38 6.09
C VAL A 136 -1.48 4.72 6.82
N THR A 137 -0.47 4.84 7.68
CA THR A 137 -0.27 6.06 8.49
C THR A 137 0.97 6.83 8.11
N LEU A 138 1.96 6.15 7.53
CA LEU A 138 3.20 6.78 7.07
C LEU A 138 3.89 5.90 6.04
N ILE A 139 4.28 6.50 4.94
CA ILE A 139 5.24 5.93 3.98
C ILE A 139 6.52 6.77 4.03
N THR A 140 7.65 6.10 4.14
CA THR A 140 8.96 6.72 3.99
C THR A 140 9.65 6.14 2.76
N VAL A 141 10.14 7.00 1.89
CA VAL A 141 10.94 6.64 0.71
C VAL A 141 12.29 7.31 0.84
N GLN A 142 13.32 6.52 1.07
CA GLN A 142 14.70 6.96 1.08
C GLN A 142 15.31 6.65 -0.29
N GLU A 143 15.65 7.68 -1.03
CA GLU A 143 16.25 7.60 -2.36
C GLU A 143 17.77 7.44 -2.31
N SER A 144 18.40 8.10 -1.34
CA SER A 144 19.82 8.03 -1.03
C SER A 144 20.03 8.25 0.47
N GLU A 145 21.26 8.10 0.95
CA GLU A 145 21.55 8.21 2.40
C GLU A 145 21.06 9.53 3.03
N GLY A 146 21.09 10.63 2.27
CA GLY A 146 20.67 11.94 2.77
C GLY A 146 19.30 12.42 2.28
N ASN A 147 18.62 11.68 1.39
CA ASN A 147 17.38 12.14 0.75
C ASN A 147 16.22 11.20 1.13
N VAL A 148 15.34 11.70 1.97
CA VAL A 148 14.18 10.95 2.47
C VAL A 148 12.92 11.77 2.30
N ALA A 149 11.91 11.19 1.67
CA ALA A 149 10.56 11.74 1.63
C ALA A 149 9.63 10.94 2.55
N CYS A 150 8.70 11.64 3.17
CA CYS A 150 7.66 11.06 4.02
C CYS A 150 6.30 11.52 3.53
N TYR A 151 5.35 10.60 3.46
CA TYR A 151 3.95 10.87 3.14
C TYR A 151 3.06 10.31 4.24
N THR A 152 2.17 11.16 4.77
CA THR A 152 1.16 10.83 5.77
C THR A 152 -0.21 11.05 5.12
N PRO A 153 -0.98 9.99 4.82
CA PRO A 153 -2.31 10.09 4.23
C PRO A 153 -3.32 10.85 5.08
#